data_58508d94f44a6741be2202e643b4e515
#
_entry.id   58508d94f44a6741be2202e643b4e515
#
_cell.length_a   1.000
_cell.length_b   1.000
_cell.length_c   1.000
_cell.angle_alpha   90.00
_cell.angle_beta   90.00
_cell.angle_gamma   90.00
#
_symmetry.space_group_name_H-M   'P 1'
#
loop_
_entity.id
_entity.type
_entity.pdbx_description
1 polymer ?
#
loop_
_entity_poly.entity_id
_entity_poly.type
_entity_poly.pdbx_seq_one_letter_code
_entity_poly.pdbx_strand_id
1 'polypeptide(L)'
;MTALSSAFKLLTHSLTTLPPNKSTNVRSVLEYVPYFRGKIFAVHVEQPLVNSEELVDALLDLDALQEIGVKPILIAEGLDASALYEHTRVCEMRSALVEAPLKGGQLVRERVREILGRHQIPVVASGRTGSFDTDSIHLAYTLGASKYIALLNDHKVPSRDGHPIAAILESEVAGLSGELTHRELLDQAAEACRAGIPRVHLLDGKMRGVLVEELFSEEGVGTMVHTDSYREIRPLKEEDIPELLSMIARSVVDSKLVDRNYEDIAAKIDDYYVLTLDDSIVGCVAVYPYPEHRSAELGCLYIKHRHEGRGYGRTLCEFARKKAEEMGMNFIFALSQSAVHYFRDRIHYAEFSRDSLPPERLRALELSGRKSGVFGLRLK
;
A
#
# COMPACT_ATOMS: atom_id res chain seq x y z
N MET A 1 2.60 -22.45 16.81
CA MET A 1 1.59 -23.00 15.88
C MET A 1 0.15 -22.81 16.34
N THR A 2 -0.13 -22.71 17.64
CA THR A 2 -1.49 -22.51 18.19
C THR A 2 -2.06 -21.10 18.00
N ALA A 3 -1.25 -20.05 18.09
CA ALA A 3 -1.71 -18.66 17.94
C ALA A 3 -2.17 -18.30 16.50
N LEU A 4 -1.43 -18.75 15.49
CA LEU A 4 -1.83 -18.58 14.08
C LEU A 4 -3.15 -19.28 13.74
N SER A 5 -3.44 -20.41 14.39
CA SER A 5 -4.71 -21.15 14.21
C SER A 5 -5.89 -20.41 14.84
N SER A 6 -5.68 -19.69 15.96
CA SER A 6 -6.73 -18.92 16.64
C SER A 6 -7.05 -17.63 15.90
N ALA A 7 -6.01 -16.86 15.49
CA ALA A 7 -6.16 -15.66 14.67
C ALA A 7 -6.83 -15.96 13.31
N PHE A 8 -6.48 -17.09 12.71
CA PHE A 8 -7.10 -17.56 11.48
C PHE A 8 -8.60 -17.86 11.66
N LYS A 9 -8.99 -18.44 12.82
CA LYS A 9 -10.41 -18.67 13.14
C LYS A 9 -11.18 -17.36 13.37
N LEU A 10 -10.58 -16.37 14.03
CA LEU A 10 -11.19 -15.05 14.26
C LEU A 10 -11.37 -14.29 12.93
N LEU A 11 -10.34 -14.22 12.10
CA LEU A 11 -10.40 -13.62 10.76
C LEU A 11 -11.43 -14.34 9.86
N THR A 12 -11.51 -15.68 9.91
CA THR A 12 -12.51 -16.42 9.14
C THR A 12 -13.92 -16.25 9.69
N HIS A 13 -14.08 -15.98 10.99
CA HIS A 13 -15.40 -15.69 11.57
C HIS A 13 -15.90 -14.31 11.14
N SER A 14 -15.05 -13.28 11.16
CA SER A 14 -15.38 -11.96 10.60
C SER A 14 -15.70 -12.05 9.10
N LEU A 15 -14.97 -12.86 8.33
CA LEU A 15 -15.22 -13.08 6.90
C LEU A 15 -16.53 -13.83 6.59
N THR A 16 -17.01 -14.71 7.50
CA THR A 16 -18.26 -15.46 7.31
C THR A 16 -19.52 -14.65 7.64
N THR A 17 -19.38 -13.53 8.35
CA THR A 17 -20.50 -12.62 8.71
C THR A 17 -20.70 -11.50 7.69
N LEU A 18 -19.84 -11.38 6.65
CA LEU A 18 -19.94 -10.38 5.61
C LEU A 18 -21.09 -10.66 4.62
N PRO A 19 -21.78 -9.63 4.11
CA PRO A 19 -22.81 -9.81 3.10
C PRO A 19 -22.22 -10.41 1.81
N PRO A 20 -22.94 -11.26 1.07
CA PRO A 20 -22.42 -12.13 0.01
C PRO A 20 -21.89 -11.43 -1.26
N ASN A 21 -21.74 -10.12 -1.29
CA ASN A 21 -21.40 -9.37 -2.51
C ASN A 21 -19.98 -8.80 -2.61
N LYS A 22 -19.12 -8.93 -1.58
CA LYS A 22 -17.69 -8.57 -1.67
C LYS A 22 -16.90 -9.58 -0.84
N SER A 23 -16.46 -10.65 -1.46
CA SER A 23 -15.66 -11.68 -0.79
C SER A 23 -14.21 -11.21 -0.64
N THR A 24 -13.85 -10.69 0.53
CA THR A 24 -12.45 -10.70 0.94
C THR A 24 -12.01 -12.16 1.03
N ASN A 25 -11.24 -12.59 0.04
CA ASN A 25 -10.80 -13.98 -0.04
C ASN A 25 -9.74 -14.20 1.06
N VAL A 26 -9.85 -15.31 1.82
CA VAL A 26 -8.85 -15.72 2.83
C VAL A 26 -7.41 -15.66 2.27
N ARG A 27 -7.24 -15.95 0.99
CA ARG A 27 -5.95 -15.84 0.31
C ARG A 27 -5.44 -14.39 0.27
N SER A 28 -6.32 -13.40 0.02
CA SER A 28 -5.94 -11.98 0.05
C SER A 28 -5.44 -11.57 1.43
N VAL A 29 -6.15 -11.98 2.50
CA VAL A 29 -5.72 -11.69 3.88
C VAL A 29 -4.31 -12.22 4.15
N LEU A 30 -4.03 -13.48 3.79
CA LEU A 30 -2.71 -14.09 4.00
C LEU A 30 -1.61 -13.38 3.20
N GLU A 31 -1.92 -12.83 2.04
CA GLU A 31 -0.97 -12.09 1.22
C GLU A 31 -0.58 -10.72 1.82
N TYR A 32 -1.47 -10.10 2.61
CA TYR A 32 -1.20 -8.82 3.27
C TYR A 32 -0.49 -8.95 4.62
N VAL A 33 -0.59 -10.11 5.28
CA VAL A 33 0.03 -10.34 6.61
C VAL A 33 1.52 -9.95 6.67
N PRO A 34 2.39 -10.33 5.70
CA PRO A 34 3.80 -9.94 5.73
C PRO A 34 4.02 -8.43 5.71
N TYR A 35 3.15 -7.68 5.04
CA TYR A 35 3.27 -6.23 4.88
C TYR A 35 2.83 -5.44 6.11
N PHE A 36 1.94 -6.01 6.93
CA PHE A 36 1.42 -5.37 8.12
C PHE A 36 2.17 -5.76 9.39
N ARG A 37 2.90 -6.86 9.35
CA ARG A 37 3.63 -7.35 10.53
C ARG A 37 4.66 -6.32 11.02
N GLY A 38 4.56 -5.97 12.32
CA GLY A 38 5.41 -5.00 12.99
C GLY A 38 5.05 -3.54 12.74
N LYS A 39 4.16 -3.24 11.79
CA LYS A 39 3.69 -1.86 11.50
C LYS A 39 2.77 -1.37 12.61
N ILE A 40 2.87 -0.06 12.91
CA ILE A 40 2.00 0.63 13.87
C ILE A 40 0.82 1.24 13.13
N PHE A 41 -0.39 0.96 13.60
CA PHE A 41 -1.64 1.58 13.14
C PHE A 41 -2.22 2.39 14.29
N ALA A 42 -2.31 3.71 14.13
CA ALA A 42 -3.01 4.57 15.08
C ALA A 42 -4.48 4.63 14.70
N VAL A 43 -5.36 4.20 15.59
CA VAL A 43 -6.80 4.11 15.34
C VAL A 43 -7.52 5.07 16.29
N HIS A 44 -8.07 6.13 15.74
CA HIS A 44 -8.89 7.09 16.46
C HIS A 44 -10.35 6.69 16.38
N VAL A 45 -11.00 6.56 17.54
CA VAL A 45 -12.43 6.24 17.65
C VAL A 45 -13.18 7.52 18.00
N GLU A 46 -14.08 7.97 17.11
CA GLU A 46 -14.91 9.16 17.34
C GLU A 46 -15.88 8.93 18.51
N GLN A 47 -16.09 9.95 19.34
CA GLN A 47 -16.78 9.86 20.63
C GLN A 47 -18.11 9.08 20.59
N PRO A 48 -19.05 9.35 19.66
CA PRO A 48 -20.33 8.64 19.66
C PRO A 48 -20.21 7.12 19.45
N LEU A 49 -19.14 6.67 18.75
CA LEU A 49 -18.89 5.24 18.52
C LEU A 49 -18.43 4.49 19.76
N VAL A 50 -17.76 5.17 20.69
CA VAL A 50 -17.26 4.51 21.93
C VAL A 50 -18.38 3.85 22.71
N ASN A 51 -19.61 4.35 22.61
CA ASN A 51 -20.78 3.83 23.29
C ASN A 51 -21.70 3.02 22.35
N SER A 52 -21.26 2.65 21.17
CA SER A 52 -22.05 1.93 20.17
C SER A 52 -21.77 0.41 20.20
N GLU A 53 -22.77 -0.40 19.83
CA GLU A 53 -22.61 -1.85 19.71
C GLU A 53 -21.69 -2.22 18.54
N GLU A 54 -21.62 -1.40 17.51
CA GLU A 54 -20.81 -1.61 16.32
C GLU A 54 -19.31 -1.53 16.60
N LEU A 55 -18.90 -0.82 17.67
CA LEU A 55 -17.51 -0.75 18.09
C LEU A 55 -16.91 -2.14 18.37
N VAL A 56 -17.71 -3.07 18.88
CA VAL A 56 -17.25 -4.43 19.20
C VAL A 56 -16.67 -5.13 17.97
N ASP A 57 -17.30 -5.01 16.80
CA ASP A 57 -16.81 -5.61 15.57
C ASP A 57 -15.42 -5.01 15.19
N ALA A 58 -15.25 -3.69 15.28
CA ALA A 58 -13.96 -3.03 15.01
C ALA A 58 -12.87 -3.43 16.02
N LEU A 59 -13.21 -3.62 17.29
CA LEU A 59 -12.27 -4.09 18.30
C LEU A 59 -11.84 -5.53 18.04
N LEU A 60 -12.74 -6.42 17.65
CA LEU A 60 -12.41 -7.79 17.27
C LEU A 60 -11.51 -7.84 16.03
N ASP A 61 -11.75 -6.98 15.04
CA ASP A 61 -10.86 -6.82 13.88
C ASP A 61 -9.46 -6.38 14.33
N LEU A 62 -9.35 -5.44 15.27
CA LEU A 62 -8.06 -4.98 15.79
C LEU A 62 -7.32 -6.05 16.59
N ASP A 63 -8.04 -6.85 17.37
CA ASP A 63 -7.45 -8.00 18.07
C ASP A 63 -6.88 -9.01 17.07
N ALA A 64 -7.64 -9.33 16.02
CA ALA A 64 -7.18 -10.19 14.93
C ALA A 64 -5.94 -9.61 14.20
N LEU A 65 -5.91 -8.30 13.95
CA LEU A 65 -4.75 -7.61 13.39
C LEU A 65 -3.53 -7.70 14.32
N GLN A 66 -3.71 -7.56 15.64
CA GLN A 66 -2.63 -7.74 16.62
C GLN A 66 -2.06 -9.16 16.59
N GLU A 67 -2.90 -10.18 16.49
CA GLU A 67 -2.47 -11.57 16.41
C GLU A 67 -1.63 -11.89 15.16
N ILE A 68 -1.84 -11.21 14.05
CA ILE A 68 -0.99 -11.33 12.85
C ILE A 68 0.26 -10.46 12.90
N GLY A 69 0.45 -9.70 14.00
CA GLY A 69 1.66 -8.94 14.28
C GLY A 69 1.59 -7.44 13.95
N VAL A 70 0.42 -6.90 13.67
CA VAL A 70 0.19 -5.43 13.67
C VAL A 70 0.33 -4.91 15.09
N LYS A 71 0.68 -3.64 15.24
CA LYS A 71 0.78 -2.92 16.52
C LYS A 71 -0.26 -1.81 16.57
N PRO A 72 -1.53 -2.10 16.92
CA PRO A 72 -2.56 -1.08 17.00
C PRO A 72 -2.33 -0.17 18.22
N ILE A 73 -2.71 1.11 18.07
CA ILE A 73 -2.83 2.09 19.13
C ILE A 73 -4.24 2.64 19.07
N LEU A 74 -5.01 2.51 20.13
CA LEU A 74 -6.35 3.08 20.23
C LEU A 74 -6.29 4.48 20.83
N ILE A 75 -6.98 5.42 20.20
CA ILE A 75 -7.06 6.82 20.64
C ILE A 75 -8.53 7.20 20.75
N ALA A 76 -8.94 7.78 21.87
CA ALA A 76 -10.28 8.33 22.07
C ALA A 76 -10.21 9.63 22.87
N GLU A 77 -11.28 10.41 22.82
CA GLU A 77 -11.35 11.70 23.48
C GLU A 77 -11.50 11.57 25.00
N GLY A 78 -10.63 12.23 25.75
CA GLY A 78 -10.78 12.45 27.20
C GLY A 78 -11.21 11.23 28.01
N LEU A 79 -12.37 11.33 28.66
CA LEU A 79 -12.95 10.25 29.49
C LEU A 79 -13.39 9.03 28.67
N ASP A 80 -13.62 9.18 27.38
CA ASP A 80 -14.03 8.07 26.52
C ASP A 80 -12.89 7.05 26.32
N ALA A 81 -11.64 7.43 26.54
CA ALA A 81 -10.53 6.48 26.57
C ALA A 81 -10.67 5.42 27.66
N SER A 82 -11.22 5.78 28.83
CA SER A 82 -11.49 4.82 29.90
C SER A 82 -12.66 3.91 29.54
N ALA A 83 -13.71 4.43 28.90
CA ALA A 83 -14.81 3.64 28.40
C ALA A 83 -14.35 2.70 27.27
N LEU A 84 -13.55 3.21 26.32
CA LEU A 84 -12.95 2.40 25.26
C LEU A 84 -12.06 1.28 25.82
N TYR A 85 -11.29 1.56 26.86
CA TYR A 85 -10.49 0.55 27.55
C TYR A 85 -11.35 -0.55 28.20
N GLU A 86 -12.45 -0.17 28.86
CA GLU A 86 -13.38 -1.17 29.41
C GLU A 86 -14.00 -2.05 28.30
N HIS A 87 -14.32 -1.49 27.13
CA HIS A 87 -14.77 -2.29 25.97
C HIS A 87 -13.71 -3.29 25.52
N THR A 88 -12.42 -2.88 25.46
CA THR A 88 -11.34 -3.82 25.11
C THR A 88 -11.22 -4.96 26.13
N ARG A 89 -11.48 -4.68 27.42
CA ARG A 89 -11.49 -5.72 28.47
C ARG A 89 -12.65 -6.68 28.31
N VAL A 90 -13.85 -6.17 27.99
CA VAL A 90 -15.03 -7.00 27.72
C VAL A 90 -14.79 -7.94 26.52
N CYS A 91 -14.07 -7.45 25.50
CA CYS A 91 -13.63 -8.25 24.34
C CYS A 91 -12.43 -9.16 24.63
N GLU A 92 -11.96 -9.26 25.89
CA GLU A 92 -10.79 -10.06 26.33
C GLU A 92 -9.49 -9.71 25.59
N MET A 93 -9.37 -8.50 25.04
CA MET A 93 -8.20 -8.04 24.32
C MET A 93 -7.03 -7.78 25.26
N ARG A 94 -5.83 -8.01 24.77
CA ARG A 94 -4.60 -7.64 25.48
C ARG A 94 -4.34 -6.15 25.31
N SER A 95 -4.89 -5.34 26.19
CA SER A 95 -4.80 -3.87 26.15
C SER A 95 -4.30 -3.27 27.46
N ALA A 96 -3.89 -2.01 27.45
CA ALA A 96 -3.52 -1.26 28.63
C ALA A 96 -3.86 0.24 28.44
N LEU A 97 -4.49 0.85 29.48
CA LEU A 97 -4.79 2.27 29.49
C LEU A 97 -3.51 3.08 29.77
N VAL A 98 -3.31 4.16 29.02
CA VAL A 98 -2.27 5.15 29.26
C VAL A 98 -2.89 6.28 30.05
N GLU A 99 -2.62 6.32 31.36
CA GLU A 99 -3.24 7.26 32.33
C GLU A 99 -2.77 8.71 32.19
N ALA A 100 -1.79 8.98 31.31
CA ALA A 100 -1.27 10.32 31.08
C ALA A 100 -1.91 10.97 29.85
N PRO A 101 -2.33 12.25 29.92
CA PRO A 101 -2.85 12.96 28.74
C PRO A 101 -1.76 13.10 27.67
N LEU A 102 -2.15 13.10 26.38
CA LEU A 102 -1.24 13.22 25.22
C LEU A 102 -0.27 14.41 25.31
N LYS A 103 -0.65 15.50 26.00
CA LYS A 103 0.24 16.63 26.31
C LYS A 103 1.50 16.26 27.12
N GLY A 104 1.56 15.05 27.69
CA GLY A 104 2.72 14.50 28.40
C GLY A 104 3.94 14.21 27.52
N GLY A 105 3.84 14.37 26.21
CA GLY A 105 4.96 14.35 25.28
C GLY A 105 5.79 13.06 25.34
N GLN A 106 7.04 13.14 25.78
CA GLN A 106 8.00 12.02 25.78
C GLN A 106 7.53 10.86 26.69
N LEU A 107 6.99 11.15 27.86
CA LEU A 107 6.53 10.12 28.80
C LEU A 107 5.41 9.24 28.20
N VAL A 108 4.48 9.86 27.51
CA VAL A 108 3.39 9.11 26.84
C VAL A 108 3.96 8.20 25.75
N ARG A 109 4.89 8.72 24.92
CA ARG A 109 5.53 7.91 23.87
C ARG A 109 6.30 6.71 24.42
N GLU A 110 7.05 6.93 25.50
CA GLU A 110 7.79 5.84 26.17
C GLU A 110 6.83 4.79 26.72
N ARG A 111 5.75 5.21 27.35
CA ARG A 111 4.73 4.31 27.89
C ARG A 111 4.02 3.52 26.80
N VAL A 112 3.65 4.18 25.70
CA VAL A 112 3.05 3.51 24.54
C VAL A 112 4.02 2.47 23.95
N ARG A 113 5.32 2.80 23.79
CA ARG A 113 6.32 1.85 23.31
C ARG A 113 6.50 0.66 24.23
N GLU A 114 6.47 0.88 25.55
CA GLU A 114 6.54 -0.20 26.55
C GLU A 114 5.35 -1.16 26.42
N ILE A 115 4.12 -0.63 26.31
CA ILE A 115 2.90 -1.42 26.16
C ILE A 115 2.94 -2.22 24.85
N LEU A 116 3.31 -1.58 23.72
CA LEU A 116 3.49 -2.25 22.43
C LEU A 116 4.58 -3.35 22.49
N GLY A 117 5.66 -3.12 23.25
CA GLY A 117 6.73 -4.09 23.48
C GLY A 117 6.27 -5.34 24.25
N ARG A 118 5.20 -5.21 25.03
CA ARG A 118 4.54 -6.33 25.76
C ARG A 118 3.45 -7.02 24.95
N HIS A 119 3.32 -6.70 23.66
CA HIS A 119 2.23 -7.17 22.80
C HIS A 119 0.85 -6.85 23.36
N GLN A 120 0.68 -5.63 23.87
CA GLN A 120 -0.59 -5.08 24.33
C GLN A 120 -0.99 -3.87 23.48
N ILE A 121 -2.28 -3.62 23.35
CA ILE A 121 -2.83 -2.45 22.66
C ILE A 121 -2.90 -1.28 23.64
N PRO A 122 -2.12 -0.20 23.45
CA PRO A 122 -2.27 0.99 24.27
C PRO A 122 -3.57 1.71 23.92
N VAL A 123 -4.34 2.08 24.95
CA VAL A 123 -5.50 2.95 24.83
C VAL A 123 -5.13 4.32 25.40
N VAL A 124 -5.20 5.37 24.57
CA VAL A 124 -4.66 6.69 24.86
C VAL A 124 -5.78 7.74 24.84
N ALA A 125 -5.80 8.63 25.82
CA ALA A 125 -6.73 9.75 25.84
C ALA A 125 -6.21 10.92 24.99
N SER A 126 -6.95 11.34 23.97
CA SER A 126 -6.73 12.59 23.25
C SER A 126 -7.11 13.80 24.11
N GLY A 127 -6.36 14.89 23.99
CA GLY A 127 -6.58 16.10 24.77
C GLY A 127 -7.64 17.07 24.23
N ARG A 128 -8.16 16.79 23.03
CA ARG A 128 -9.12 17.65 22.31
C ARG A 128 -10.19 16.82 21.65
N THR A 129 -11.29 17.49 21.30
CA THR A 129 -12.37 16.91 20.50
C THR A 129 -12.01 16.89 19.03
N GLY A 130 -12.37 15.80 18.33
CA GLY A 130 -12.20 15.61 16.88
C GLY A 130 -11.14 14.60 16.50
N SER A 131 -11.38 13.91 15.41
CA SER A 131 -10.59 12.77 14.95
C SER A 131 -9.14 13.11 14.52
N PHE A 132 -8.83 14.40 14.35
CA PHE A 132 -7.53 14.89 13.85
C PHE A 132 -6.90 15.94 14.77
N ASP A 133 -6.95 15.72 16.08
CA ASP A 133 -6.24 16.63 16.97
C ASP A 133 -4.71 16.52 16.78
N THR A 134 -4.03 17.66 16.94
CA THR A 134 -2.59 17.79 16.71
C THR A 134 -1.76 16.84 17.57
N ASP A 135 -2.21 16.57 18.81
CA ASP A 135 -1.45 15.74 19.74
C ASP A 135 -1.52 14.26 19.33
N SER A 136 -2.68 13.79 18.83
CA SER A 136 -2.88 12.44 18.31
C SER A 136 -2.06 12.21 17.03
N ILE A 137 -2.08 13.15 16.09
CA ILE A 137 -1.27 13.10 14.87
C ILE A 137 0.22 13.10 15.20
N HIS A 138 0.66 13.98 16.12
CA HIS A 138 2.05 14.04 16.55
C HIS A 138 2.50 12.75 17.24
N LEU A 139 1.65 12.15 18.08
CA LEU A 139 1.94 10.85 18.68
C LEU A 139 2.12 9.76 17.59
N ALA A 140 1.16 9.64 16.69
CA ALA A 140 1.21 8.68 15.59
C ALA A 140 2.48 8.84 14.76
N TYR A 141 2.82 10.06 14.34
CA TYR A 141 4.03 10.37 13.59
C TYR A 141 5.30 9.98 14.34
N THR A 142 5.45 10.39 15.60
CA THR A 142 6.67 10.15 16.39
C THR A 142 6.87 8.68 16.78
N LEU A 143 5.82 7.88 16.73
CA LEU A 143 5.89 6.43 16.87
C LEU A 143 6.17 5.71 15.55
N GLY A 144 6.13 6.40 14.42
CA GLY A 144 6.31 5.83 13.09
C GLY A 144 5.09 5.03 12.63
N ALA A 145 3.88 5.53 12.95
CA ALA A 145 2.65 4.89 12.47
C ALA A 145 2.61 4.91 10.94
N SER A 146 2.41 3.75 10.34
CA SER A 146 2.27 3.60 8.90
C SER A 146 0.87 3.97 8.40
N LYS A 147 -0.10 3.94 9.30
CA LYS A 147 -1.50 4.33 9.03
C LYS A 147 -2.09 5.08 10.23
N TYR A 148 -2.87 6.10 9.92
CA TYR A 148 -3.80 6.72 10.85
C TYR A 148 -5.21 6.41 10.37
N ILE A 149 -6.03 5.79 11.20
CA ILE A 149 -7.36 5.34 10.86
C ILE A 149 -8.34 6.09 11.74
N ALA A 150 -9.22 6.90 11.15
CA ALA A 150 -10.32 7.56 11.84
C ALA A 150 -11.59 6.74 11.64
N LEU A 151 -12.08 6.11 12.72
CA LEU A 151 -13.39 5.49 12.78
C LEU A 151 -14.43 6.57 13.08
N LEU A 152 -15.18 6.95 12.05
CA LEU A 152 -16.13 8.04 12.06
C LEU A 152 -17.53 7.53 12.42
N ASN A 153 -18.29 8.37 13.11
CA ASN A 153 -19.72 8.14 13.35
C ASN A 153 -20.55 8.73 12.19
N ASP A 154 -21.79 8.28 12.05
CA ASP A 154 -22.81 8.87 11.16
C ASP A 154 -22.48 8.86 9.66
N HIS A 155 -21.80 7.82 9.17
CA HIS A 155 -21.49 7.61 7.74
C HIS A 155 -20.78 8.80 7.06
N LYS A 156 -19.88 9.48 7.77
CA LYS A 156 -19.19 10.68 7.32
C LYS A 156 -18.05 10.43 6.31
N VAL A 157 -18.10 9.35 5.53
CA VAL A 157 -17.07 9.08 4.53
C VAL A 157 -17.20 10.10 3.39
N PRO A 158 -16.10 10.80 3.02
CA PRO A 158 -16.15 11.83 1.98
C PRO A 158 -16.59 11.30 0.62
N SER A 159 -17.42 12.08 -0.07
CA SER A 159 -17.85 11.77 -1.44
C SER A 159 -17.80 13.00 -2.34
N ARG A 160 -17.67 12.77 -3.64
CA ARG A 160 -17.71 13.82 -4.68
C ARG A 160 -18.80 13.47 -5.70
N ASP A 161 -19.70 14.42 -5.94
CA ASP A 161 -20.82 14.25 -6.86
C ASP A 161 -21.64 12.98 -6.57
N GLY A 162 -21.80 12.66 -5.29
CA GLY A 162 -22.52 11.47 -4.80
C GLY A 162 -21.73 10.14 -4.87
N HIS A 163 -20.47 10.17 -5.29
CA HIS A 163 -19.62 8.98 -5.35
C HIS A 163 -18.52 9.02 -4.28
N PRO A 164 -18.32 7.93 -3.52
CA PRO A 164 -17.24 7.85 -2.53
C PRO A 164 -15.86 8.08 -3.18
N ILE A 165 -14.99 8.80 -2.45
CA ILE A 165 -13.60 9.01 -2.85
C ILE A 165 -12.78 7.88 -2.24
N ALA A 166 -12.41 6.86 -3.03
CA ALA A 166 -11.70 5.69 -2.50
C ALA A 166 -10.26 6.01 -2.08
N ALA A 167 -9.51 6.74 -2.92
CA ALA A 167 -8.13 7.15 -2.61
C ALA A 167 -7.79 8.47 -3.29
N ILE A 168 -7.03 9.33 -2.62
CA ILE A 168 -6.58 10.61 -3.14
C ILE A 168 -5.22 11.00 -2.57
N LEU A 169 -4.37 11.60 -3.42
CA LEU A 169 -3.11 12.18 -3.01
C LEU A 169 -3.35 13.46 -2.19
N GLU A 170 -2.62 13.68 -1.09
CA GLU A 170 -2.81 14.83 -0.20
C GLU A 170 -2.66 16.17 -0.92
N SER A 171 -1.77 16.25 -1.93
CA SER A 171 -1.58 17.46 -2.74
C SER A 171 -2.73 17.74 -3.71
N GLU A 172 -3.53 16.73 -4.07
CA GLU A 172 -4.69 16.86 -4.97
C GLU A 172 -5.95 17.31 -4.22
N VAL A 173 -6.01 17.14 -2.90
CA VAL A 173 -7.19 17.47 -2.09
C VAL A 173 -7.59 18.94 -2.28
N ALA A 174 -6.63 19.88 -2.27
CA ALA A 174 -6.90 21.29 -2.44
C ALA A 174 -7.53 21.64 -3.81
N GLY A 175 -7.19 20.88 -4.86
CA GLY A 175 -7.68 21.05 -6.22
C GLY A 175 -9.04 20.41 -6.51
N LEU A 176 -9.63 19.68 -5.55
CA LEU A 176 -10.92 19.04 -5.75
C LEU A 176 -12.02 20.08 -5.99
N SER A 177 -12.79 19.87 -7.05
CA SER A 177 -13.99 20.65 -7.42
C SER A 177 -15.20 19.73 -7.49
N GLY A 178 -16.39 20.29 -7.59
CA GLY A 178 -17.66 19.57 -7.60
C GLY A 178 -18.37 19.61 -6.22
N GLU A 179 -19.47 18.90 -6.10
CA GLU A 179 -20.20 18.79 -4.84
C GLU A 179 -19.48 17.79 -3.91
N LEU A 180 -18.86 18.32 -2.85
CA LEU A 180 -18.08 17.54 -1.89
C LEU A 180 -18.81 17.47 -0.56
N THR A 181 -18.98 16.24 -0.03
CA THR A 181 -19.41 16.04 1.34
C THR A 181 -18.18 15.91 2.25
N HIS A 182 -18.30 16.38 3.49
CA HIS A 182 -17.27 16.27 4.53
C HIS A 182 -15.87 16.70 4.06
N ARG A 183 -15.82 17.82 3.31
CA ARG A 183 -14.58 18.43 2.80
C ARG A 183 -13.55 18.66 3.91
N GLU A 184 -14.03 19.07 5.07
CA GLU A 184 -13.22 19.34 6.26
C GLU A 184 -12.42 18.13 6.71
N LEU A 185 -12.97 16.92 6.60
CA LEU A 185 -12.26 15.68 6.94
C LEU A 185 -11.15 15.37 5.95
N LEU A 186 -11.38 15.64 4.65
CA LEU A 186 -10.32 15.50 3.63
C LEU A 186 -9.17 16.47 3.87
N ASP A 187 -9.49 17.74 4.17
CA ASP A 187 -8.49 18.77 4.42
C ASP A 187 -7.64 18.42 5.68
N GLN A 188 -8.28 17.96 6.76
CA GLN A 188 -7.61 17.50 7.98
C GLN A 188 -6.75 16.23 7.72
N ALA A 189 -7.25 15.29 6.96
CA ALA A 189 -6.49 14.08 6.59
C ALA A 189 -5.26 14.44 5.73
N ALA A 190 -5.41 15.39 4.79
CA ALA A 190 -4.29 15.90 3.99
C ALA A 190 -3.25 16.63 4.85
N GLU A 191 -3.68 17.40 5.87
CA GLU A 191 -2.76 18.02 6.84
C GLU A 191 -2.00 16.97 7.65
N ALA A 192 -2.68 15.91 8.12
CA ALA A 192 -2.03 14.81 8.82
C ALA A 192 -0.99 14.10 7.92
N CYS A 193 -1.28 13.92 6.64
CA CYS A 193 -0.32 13.41 5.67
C CYS A 193 0.88 14.35 5.52
N ARG A 194 0.68 15.65 5.39
CA ARG A 194 1.77 16.64 5.33
C ARG A 194 2.60 16.72 6.62
N ALA A 195 1.97 16.39 7.77
CA ALA A 195 2.68 16.26 9.04
C ALA A 195 3.53 14.98 9.16
N GLY A 196 3.50 14.10 8.15
CA GLY A 196 4.37 12.93 8.04
C GLY A 196 3.68 11.58 8.26
N ILE A 197 2.36 11.53 8.31
CA ILE A 197 1.62 10.26 8.32
C ILE A 197 1.50 9.76 6.86
N PRO A 198 2.02 8.58 6.50
CA PRO A 198 2.01 8.14 5.11
C PRO A 198 0.60 7.94 4.55
N ARG A 199 -0.35 7.52 5.38
CA ARG A 199 -1.75 7.24 5.01
C ARG A 199 -2.71 7.57 6.11
N VAL A 200 -3.81 8.18 5.73
CA VAL A 200 -4.96 8.45 6.59
C VAL A 200 -6.19 7.81 5.99
N HIS A 201 -6.86 6.95 6.76
CA HIS A 201 -8.09 6.28 6.36
C HIS A 201 -9.27 6.90 7.11
N LEU A 202 -10.31 7.28 6.38
CA LEU A 202 -11.58 7.79 6.89
C LEU A 202 -12.62 6.69 6.71
N LEU A 203 -13.03 6.04 7.79
CA LEU A 203 -13.88 4.85 7.75
C LEU A 203 -15.19 5.08 8.49
N ASP A 204 -16.27 4.51 7.96
CA ASP A 204 -17.54 4.44 8.67
C ASP A 204 -17.46 3.40 9.80
N GLY A 205 -17.30 3.86 11.03
CA GLY A 205 -17.17 3.00 12.21
C GLY A 205 -18.41 2.19 12.54
N LYS A 206 -19.56 2.47 11.92
CA LYS A 206 -20.80 1.68 12.05
C LYS A 206 -20.87 0.52 11.08
N MET A 207 -19.96 0.46 10.10
CA MET A 207 -19.91 -0.64 9.15
C MET A 207 -19.20 -1.84 9.78
N ARG A 208 -19.88 -2.99 9.82
CA ARG A 208 -19.29 -4.25 10.30
C ARG A 208 -18.11 -4.69 9.44
N GLY A 209 -17.03 -5.13 10.08
CA GLY A 209 -15.83 -5.62 9.40
C GLY A 209 -15.10 -4.53 8.60
N VAL A 210 -15.34 -3.25 8.90
CA VAL A 210 -14.82 -2.11 8.14
C VAL A 210 -13.30 -2.11 8.05
N LEU A 211 -12.60 -2.52 9.12
CA LEU A 211 -11.13 -2.57 9.13
C LEU A 211 -10.61 -3.68 8.23
N VAL A 212 -11.22 -4.86 8.26
CA VAL A 212 -10.85 -5.99 7.40
C VAL A 212 -11.14 -5.65 5.94
N GLU A 213 -12.33 -5.12 5.63
CA GLU A 213 -12.70 -4.74 4.26
C GLU A 213 -11.78 -3.63 3.73
N GLU A 214 -11.45 -2.62 4.51
CA GLU A 214 -10.54 -1.55 4.08
C GLU A 214 -9.13 -2.06 3.86
N LEU A 215 -8.59 -2.84 4.80
CA LEU A 215 -7.17 -3.18 4.81
C LEU A 215 -6.82 -4.37 3.89
N PHE A 216 -7.76 -5.27 3.62
CA PHE A 216 -7.50 -6.51 2.89
C PHE A 216 -8.27 -6.62 1.56
N SER A 217 -9.09 -5.63 1.20
CA SER A 217 -9.70 -5.57 -0.13
C SER A 217 -8.88 -4.71 -1.11
N GLU A 218 -9.12 -4.89 -2.40
CA GLU A 218 -8.39 -4.13 -3.42
C GLU A 218 -8.86 -2.68 -3.53
N GLU A 219 -10.14 -2.41 -3.30
CA GLU A 219 -10.74 -1.10 -3.49
C GLU A 219 -10.92 -0.32 -2.18
N GLY A 220 -10.87 -1.02 -1.02
CA GLY A 220 -11.26 -0.46 0.25
C GLY A 220 -12.77 -0.18 0.34
N VAL A 221 -13.22 0.35 1.47
CA VAL A 221 -14.62 0.74 1.71
C VAL A 221 -14.75 2.15 2.25
N GLY A 222 -13.61 2.76 2.61
CA GLY A 222 -13.50 4.12 3.09
C GLY A 222 -12.86 5.07 2.09
N THR A 223 -12.35 6.17 2.63
CA THR A 223 -11.53 7.12 1.89
C THR A 223 -10.11 7.09 2.42
N MET A 224 -9.12 6.88 1.55
CA MET A 224 -7.69 6.94 1.89
C MET A 224 -7.07 8.21 1.32
N VAL A 225 -6.56 9.07 2.19
CA VAL A 225 -5.66 10.17 1.81
C VAL A 225 -4.23 9.71 2.03
N HIS A 226 -3.35 9.91 1.05
CA HIS A 226 -1.99 9.39 1.09
C HIS A 226 -0.95 10.39 0.56
N THR A 227 0.31 10.22 0.98
CA THR A 227 1.46 10.97 0.46
C THR A 227 2.04 10.28 -0.79
N ASP A 228 2.88 11.00 -1.55
CA ASP A 228 3.64 10.41 -2.68
C ASP A 228 4.56 9.27 -2.25
N SER A 229 5.05 9.30 -1.01
CA SER A 229 5.89 8.23 -0.43
C SER A 229 5.19 6.87 -0.33
N TYR A 230 3.86 6.84 -0.50
CA TYR A 230 3.09 5.62 -0.63
C TYR A 230 3.49 4.79 -1.86
N ARG A 231 3.87 5.46 -2.94
CA ARG A 231 4.24 4.84 -4.22
C ARG A 231 5.59 5.37 -4.67
N GLU A 232 6.58 4.53 -4.67
CA GLU A 232 7.94 4.87 -5.09
C GLU A 232 8.43 3.92 -6.17
N ILE A 233 9.18 4.46 -7.15
CA ILE A 233 10.02 3.66 -8.02
C ILE A 233 11.45 3.90 -7.59
N ARG A 234 12.10 2.86 -7.06
CA ARG A 234 13.46 2.91 -6.56
C ARG A 234 14.35 1.84 -7.22
N PRO A 235 15.67 2.02 -7.20
CA PRO A 235 16.59 0.95 -7.58
C PRO A 235 16.33 -0.34 -6.78
N LEU A 236 16.56 -1.48 -7.44
CA LEU A 236 16.51 -2.79 -6.79
C LEU A 236 17.66 -2.87 -5.78
N LYS A 237 17.40 -3.43 -4.61
CA LYS A 237 18.41 -3.79 -3.63
C LYS A 237 18.68 -5.29 -3.67
N GLU A 238 19.84 -5.72 -3.22
CA GLU A 238 20.21 -7.14 -3.20
C GLU A 238 19.20 -7.98 -2.38
N GLU A 239 18.71 -7.42 -1.27
CA GLU A 239 17.70 -8.02 -0.41
C GLU A 239 16.33 -8.25 -1.08
N ASP A 240 16.05 -7.50 -2.18
CA ASP A 240 14.78 -7.60 -2.93
C ASP A 240 14.80 -8.74 -3.97
N ILE A 241 15.98 -9.25 -4.35
CA ILE A 241 16.12 -10.23 -5.45
C ILE A 241 15.26 -11.49 -5.24
N PRO A 242 15.23 -12.11 -4.05
CA PRO A 242 14.38 -13.27 -3.83
C PRO A 242 12.88 -12.99 -4.03
N GLU A 243 12.41 -11.82 -3.58
CA GLU A 243 11.00 -11.42 -3.78
C GLU A 243 10.71 -11.17 -5.26
N LEU A 244 11.62 -10.48 -5.97
CA LEU A 244 11.49 -10.23 -7.41
C LEU A 244 11.42 -11.54 -8.19
N LEU A 245 12.31 -12.50 -7.94
CA LEU A 245 12.30 -13.80 -8.58
C LEU A 245 11.00 -14.56 -8.33
N SER A 246 10.54 -14.58 -7.07
CA SER A 246 9.25 -15.20 -6.71
C SER A 246 8.08 -14.54 -7.44
N MET A 247 8.10 -13.21 -7.55
CA MET A 247 7.05 -12.42 -8.20
C MET A 247 6.94 -12.72 -9.70
N ILE A 248 8.06 -12.84 -10.41
CA ILE A 248 8.07 -13.07 -11.87
C ILE A 248 7.96 -14.55 -12.26
N ALA A 249 8.15 -15.48 -11.32
CA ALA A 249 8.26 -16.92 -11.58
C ALA A 249 7.12 -17.46 -12.45
N ARG A 250 5.87 -17.08 -12.17
CA ARG A 250 4.71 -17.51 -12.96
C ARG A 250 4.77 -17.03 -14.40
N SER A 251 5.19 -15.78 -14.61
CA SER A 251 5.31 -15.21 -15.97
C SER A 251 6.48 -15.81 -16.74
N VAL A 252 7.50 -16.34 -16.07
CA VAL A 252 8.57 -17.13 -16.68
C VAL A 252 8.03 -18.47 -17.14
N VAL A 253 7.27 -19.19 -16.29
CA VAL A 253 6.62 -20.47 -16.66
C VAL A 253 5.67 -20.27 -17.84
N ASP A 254 4.91 -19.18 -17.87
CA ASP A 254 4.00 -18.82 -18.98
C ASP A 254 4.77 -18.33 -20.25
N SER A 255 6.10 -18.33 -20.24
CA SER A 255 6.98 -17.83 -21.32
C SER A 255 6.79 -16.35 -21.67
N LYS A 256 6.14 -15.59 -20.82
CA LYS A 256 5.94 -14.13 -20.98
C LYS A 256 7.22 -13.35 -20.66
N LEU A 257 7.98 -13.81 -19.65
CA LEU A 257 9.28 -13.26 -19.29
C LEU A 257 10.40 -14.27 -19.54
N VAL A 258 11.62 -13.75 -19.69
CA VAL A 258 12.84 -14.56 -19.78
C VAL A 258 13.18 -15.08 -18.38
N ASP A 259 13.59 -16.34 -18.28
CA ASP A 259 14.10 -16.92 -17.04
C ASP A 259 15.37 -16.21 -16.60
N ARG A 260 15.50 -15.99 -15.29
CA ARG A 260 16.64 -15.37 -14.64
C ARG A 260 16.85 -16.02 -13.29
N ASN A 261 18.10 -16.22 -12.94
CA ASN A 261 18.49 -16.63 -11.60
C ASN A 261 18.96 -15.43 -10.76
N TYR A 262 19.38 -15.70 -9.55
CA TYR A 262 19.87 -14.68 -8.61
C TYR A 262 21.11 -13.96 -9.18
N GLU A 263 22.07 -14.72 -9.71
CA GLU A 263 23.33 -14.23 -10.24
C GLU A 263 23.12 -13.32 -11.46
N ASP A 264 22.15 -13.67 -12.32
CA ASP A 264 21.80 -12.88 -13.51
C ASP A 264 21.30 -11.48 -13.12
N ILE A 265 20.49 -11.40 -12.05
CA ILE A 265 19.95 -10.14 -11.55
C ILE A 265 21.01 -9.37 -10.77
N ALA A 266 21.74 -10.03 -9.87
CA ALA A 266 22.79 -9.41 -9.06
C ALA A 266 23.91 -8.78 -9.93
N ALA A 267 24.29 -9.45 -11.02
CA ALA A 267 25.29 -8.94 -11.96
C ALA A 267 24.88 -7.65 -12.70
N LYS A 268 23.57 -7.33 -12.71
CA LYS A 268 22.98 -6.17 -13.39
C LYS A 268 22.04 -5.40 -12.49
N ILE A 269 22.26 -5.40 -11.19
CA ILE A 269 21.33 -4.88 -10.20
C ILE A 269 20.99 -3.40 -10.44
N ASP A 270 21.94 -2.63 -10.93
CA ASP A 270 21.79 -1.19 -11.22
C ASP A 270 20.83 -0.91 -12.40
N ASP A 271 20.56 -1.91 -13.23
CA ASP A 271 19.62 -1.80 -14.33
C ASP A 271 18.16 -2.06 -13.90
N TYR A 272 17.94 -2.57 -12.68
CA TYR A 272 16.63 -2.95 -12.19
C TYR A 272 16.02 -1.92 -11.25
N TYR A 273 14.72 -1.71 -11.43
CA TYR A 273 13.91 -0.81 -10.60
C TYR A 273 12.65 -1.54 -10.17
N VAL A 274 12.22 -1.26 -8.95
CA VAL A 274 10.99 -1.79 -8.37
C VAL A 274 10.01 -0.66 -8.07
N LEU A 275 8.75 -0.90 -8.37
CA LEU A 275 7.64 -0.09 -7.89
C LEU A 275 7.21 -0.66 -6.54
N THR A 276 7.27 0.16 -5.52
CA THR A 276 6.81 -0.19 -4.18
C THR A 276 5.52 0.54 -3.82
N LEU A 277 4.69 -0.13 -3.06
CA LEU A 277 3.56 0.43 -2.34
C LEU A 277 3.74 0.03 -0.88
N ASP A 278 3.85 0.99 0.05
CA ASP A 278 4.15 0.70 1.46
C ASP A 278 5.37 -0.20 1.68
N ASP A 279 6.48 0.12 1.05
CA ASP A 279 7.70 -0.70 1.03
C ASP A 279 7.55 -2.08 0.38
N SER A 280 6.35 -2.44 -0.07
CA SER A 280 6.07 -3.73 -0.71
C SER A 280 6.28 -3.64 -2.21
N ILE A 281 7.07 -4.52 -2.77
CA ILE A 281 7.28 -4.58 -4.23
C ILE A 281 5.99 -5.05 -4.90
N VAL A 282 5.44 -4.23 -5.78
CA VAL A 282 4.22 -4.55 -6.55
C VAL A 282 4.48 -4.67 -8.04
N GLY A 283 5.62 -4.21 -8.51
CA GLY A 283 6.04 -4.32 -9.91
C GLY A 283 7.52 -4.09 -10.08
N CYS A 284 8.04 -4.39 -11.24
CA CYS A 284 9.44 -4.15 -11.60
C CYS A 284 9.58 -3.79 -13.07
N VAL A 285 10.70 -3.16 -13.39
CA VAL A 285 11.18 -2.91 -14.74
C VAL A 285 12.71 -2.92 -14.74
N ALA A 286 13.31 -3.37 -15.83
CA ALA A 286 14.74 -3.20 -16.07
C ALA A 286 14.97 -2.26 -17.26
N VAL A 287 16.04 -1.46 -17.19
CA VAL A 287 16.48 -0.56 -18.27
C VAL A 287 17.93 -0.90 -18.60
N TYR A 288 18.11 -1.71 -19.65
CA TYR A 288 19.44 -2.16 -20.07
C TYR A 288 20.03 -1.18 -21.09
N PRO A 289 21.10 -0.43 -20.76
CA PRO A 289 21.70 0.53 -21.68
C PRO A 289 22.59 -0.14 -22.72
N TYR A 290 22.54 0.39 -23.93
CA TYR A 290 23.46 0.11 -25.04
C TYR A 290 24.09 1.43 -25.52
N PRO A 291 25.10 1.96 -24.80
CA PRO A 291 25.61 3.31 -25.01
C PRO A 291 26.20 3.54 -26.42
N GLU A 292 26.89 2.56 -26.99
CA GLU A 292 27.44 2.61 -28.33
C GLU A 292 26.40 2.81 -29.43
N HIS A 293 25.18 2.34 -29.18
CA HIS A 293 24.04 2.47 -30.08
C HIS A 293 23.03 3.52 -29.62
N ARG A 294 23.36 4.28 -28.56
CA ARG A 294 22.48 5.27 -27.93
C ARG A 294 21.06 4.76 -27.74
N SER A 295 20.92 3.51 -27.31
CA SER A 295 19.64 2.86 -27.12
C SER A 295 19.55 2.15 -25.77
N ALA A 296 18.33 1.95 -25.28
CA ALA A 296 18.08 1.19 -24.06
C ALA A 296 16.94 0.16 -24.30
N GLU A 297 17.08 -1.02 -23.70
CA GLU A 297 16.01 -2.02 -23.69
C GLU A 297 15.20 -1.92 -22.39
N LEU A 298 13.88 -1.74 -22.53
CA LEU A 298 12.92 -1.92 -21.46
C LEU A 298 12.65 -3.42 -21.32
N GLY A 299 13.16 -4.00 -20.24
CA GLY A 299 13.03 -5.43 -19.96
C GLY A 299 12.33 -5.69 -18.62
N CYS A 300 12.04 -6.93 -18.32
CA CYS A 300 11.51 -7.39 -17.04
C CYS A 300 10.32 -6.57 -16.52
N LEU A 301 9.47 -6.03 -17.41
CA LEU A 301 8.28 -5.30 -17.01
C LEU A 301 7.25 -6.28 -16.44
N TYR A 302 6.94 -6.10 -15.18
CA TYR A 302 5.96 -6.93 -14.50
C TYR A 302 5.21 -6.13 -13.42
N ILE A 303 3.92 -6.42 -13.29
CA ILE A 303 3.08 -5.94 -12.18
C ILE A 303 2.44 -7.19 -11.54
N LYS A 304 2.44 -7.27 -10.22
CA LYS A 304 1.71 -8.32 -9.50
C LYS A 304 0.24 -8.29 -9.94
N HIS A 305 -0.32 -9.45 -10.24
CA HIS A 305 -1.64 -9.60 -10.86
C HIS A 305 -2.75 -8.78 -10.16
N ARG A 306 -2.73 -8.78 -8.83
CA ARG A 306 -3.68 -8.00 -8.00
C ARG A 306 -3.58 -6.47 -8.16
N HIS A 307 -2.51 -5.97 -8.76
CA HIS A 307 -2.25 -4.55 -9.00
C HIS A 307 -2.33 -4.17 -10.48
N GLU A 308 -2.69 -5.11 -11.36
CA GLU A 308 -2.95 -4.83 -12.76
C GLU A 308 -4.18 -3.93 -12.94
N GLY A 309 -4.28 -3.25 -14.07
CA GLY A 309 -5.41 -2.35 -14.36
C GLY A 309 -5.34 -0.96 -13.72
N ARG A 310 -4.45 -0.74 -12.75
CA ARG A 310 -4.30 0.53 -12.00
C ARG A 310 -3.32 1.53 -12.62
N GLY A 311 -2.87 1.28 -13.84
CA GLY A 311 -1.93 2.17 -14.53
C GLY A 311 -0.45 2.00 -14.17
N TYR A 312 -0.10 1.15 -13.22
CA TYR A 312 1.29 0.98 -12.73
C TYR A 312 2.28 0.53 -13.80
N GLY A 313 1.84 -0.34 -14.73
CA GLY A 313 2.67 -0.72 -15.86
C GLY A 313 3.05 0.47 -16.75
N ARG A 314 2.10 1.39 -16.98
CA ARG A 314 2.35 2.64 -17.70
C ARG A 314 3.33 3.52 -16.94
N THR A 315 3.15 3.67 -15.64
CA THR A 315 4.07 4.44 -14.77
C THR A 315 5.50 3.91 -14.86
N LEU A 316 5.69 2.56 -14.84
CA LEU A 316 7.01 1.94 -15.01
C LEU A 316 7.59 2.17 -16.42
N CYS A 317 6.78 2.13 -17.48
CA CYS A 317 7.23 2.43 -18.83
C CYS A 317 7.64 3.90 -18.99
N GLU A 318 6.91 4.84 -18.40
CA GLU A 318 7.23 6.26 -18.39
C GLU A 318 8.52 6.53 -17.59
N PHE A 319 8.70 5.86 -16.45
CA PHE A 319 9.95 5.89 -15.69
C PHE A 319 11.12 5.39 -16.52
N ALA A 320 10.99 4.21 -17.15
CA ALA A 320 12.04 3.62 -17.98
C ALA A 320 12.43 4.55 -19.15
N ARG A 321 11.45 5.21 -19.78
CA ARG A 321 11.68 6.22 -20.81
C ARG A 321 12.51 7.39 -20.30
N LYS A 322 12.10 7.99 -19.17
CA LYS A 322 12.85 9.11 -18.55
C LYS A 322 14.27 8.69 -18.18
N LYS A 323 14.41 7.49 -17.63
CA LYS A 323 15.71 6.94 -17.24
C LYS A 323 16.64 6.75 -18.45
N ALA A 324 16.12 6.26 -19.57
CA ALA A 324 16.86 6.15 -20.83
C ALA A 324 17.27 7.55 -21.35
N GLU A 325 16.40 8.55 -21.26
CA GLU A 325 16.72 9.95 -21.62
C GLU A 325 17.85 10.52 -20.73
N GLU A 326 17.78 10.30 -19.40
CA GLU A 326 18.82 10.70 -18.44
C GLU A 326 20.18 10.05 -18.76
N MET A 327 20.18 8.81 -19.26
CA MET A 327 21.38 8.09 -19.70
C MET A 327 21.88 8.55 -21.08
N GLY A 328 21.24 9.54 -21.73
CA GLY A 328 21.61 10.06 -23.04
C GLY A 328 21.25 9.16 -24.22
N MET A 329 20.31 8.24 -24.03
CA MET A 329 19.81 7.37 -25.11
C MET A 329 18.83 8.15 -25.99
N ASN A 330 18.77 7.79 -27.28
CA ASN A 330 17.85 8.38 -28.23
C ASN A 330 16.81 7.38 -28.75
N PHE A 331 16.86 6.14 -28.27
CA PHE A 331 15.89 5.09 -28.61
C PHE A 331 15.68 4.17 -27.41
N ILE A 332 14.43 3.94 -27.03
CA ILE A 332 14.06 2.91 -26.08
C ILE A 332 13.21 1.85 -26.78
N PHE A 333 13.49 0.57 -26.51
CA PHE A 333 12.75 -0.54 -27.12
C PHE A 333 12.41 -1.63 -26.11
N ALA A 334 11.39 -2.41 -26.39
CA ALA A 334 10.99 -3.61 -25.66
C ALA A 334 10.83 -4.77 -26.63
N LEU A 335 11.16 -5.97 -26.17
CA LEU A 335 11.00 -7.21 -26.91
C LEU A 335 9.85 -8.02 -26.32
N SER A 336 8.78 -8.25 -27.09
CA SER A 336 7.62 -8.98 -26.60
C SER A 336 7.02 -9.92 -27.63
N GLN A 337 6.52 -11.07 -27.16
CA GLN A 337 5.70 -11.99 -27.95
C GLN A 337 4.21 -11.85 -27.64
N SER A 338 3.87 -11.58 -26.36
CA SER A 338 2.50 -11.65 -25.85
C SER A 338 1.88 -10.28 -25.57
N ALA A 339 2.70 -9.26 -25.27
CA ALA A 339 2.23 -7.93 -24.85
C ALA A 339 2.16 -6.91 -26.01
N VAL A 340 1.93 -7.37 -27.26
CA VAL A 340 1.87 -6.52 -28.46
C VAL A 340 0.87 -5.40 -28.30
N HIS A 341 -0.39 -5.73 -27.94
CA HIS A 341 -1.46 -4.74 -27.74
C HIS A 341 -1.13 -3.74 -26.61
N TYR A 342 -0.47 -4.22 -25.55
CA TYR A 342 -0.07 -3.34 -24.45
C TYR A 342 0.92 -2.27 -24.92
N PHE A 343 2.01 -2.68 -25.56
CA PHE A 343 3.03 -1.72 -26.02
C PHE A 343 2.50 -0.78 -27.10
N ARG A 344 1.74 -1.30 -28.07
CA ARG A 344 1.22 -0.50 -29.16
C ARG A 344 0.06 0.41 -28.74
N ASP A 345 -0.96 -0.14 -28.08
CA ASP A 345 -2.24 0.53 -27.88
C ASP A 345 -2.31 1.30 -26.54
N ARG A 346 -1.55 0.85 -25.51
CA ARG A 346 -1.55 1.50 -24.18
C ARG A 346 -0.34 2.40 -23.94
N ILE A 347 0.85 1.97 -24.42
CA ILE A 347 2.10 2.71 -24.22
C ILE A 347 2.46 3.55 -25.44
N HIS A 348 1.83 3.29 -26.60
CA HIS A 348 2.04 3.98 -27.85
C HIS A 348 3.47 3.84 -28.42
N TYR A 349 4.09 2.70 -28.20
CA TYR A 349 5.33 2.32 -28.86
C TYR A 349 5.05 1.86 -30.28
N ALA A 350 5.85 2.35 -31.24
CA ALA A 350 5.78 1.88 -32.63
C ALA A 350 6.47 0.51 -32.76
N GLU A 351 6.04 -0.25 -33.76
CA GLU A 351 6.72 -1.50 -34.15
C GLU A 351 7.92 -1.16 -35.04
N PHE A 352 9.06 -1.80 -34.79
CA PHE A 352 10.31 -1.62 -35.50
C PHE A 352 10.81 -2.94 -36.08
N SER A 353 11.63 -2.84 -37.15
CA SER A 353 12.41 -4.00 -37.65
C SER A 353 13.44 -4.45 -36.61
N ARG A 354 13.77 -5.74 -36.60
CA ARG A 354 14.83 -6.30 -35.77
C ARG A 354 16.20 -5.68 -36.05
N ASP A 355 16.42 -5.15 -37.26
CA ASP A 355 17.65 -4.45 -37.65
C ASP A 355 17.85 -3.14 -36.88
N SER A 356 16.84 -2.65 -36.19
CA SER A 356 16.94 -1.47 -35.31
C SER A 356 17.57 -1.78 -33.94
N LEU A 357 17.79 -3.06 -33.64
CA LEU A 357 18.37 -3.50 -32.38
C LEU A 357 19.91 -3.34 -32.41
N PRO A 358 20.54 -3.15 -31.25
CA PRO A 358 21.98 -3.31 -31.11
C PRO A 358 22.42 -4.69 -31.61
N PRO A 359 23.53 -4.81 -32.37
CA PRO A 359 23.95 -6.07 -32.98
C PRO A 359 24.12 -7.23 -31.98
N GLU A 360 24.66 -6.94 -30.79
CA GLU A 360 24.82 -7.90 -29.71
C GLU A 360 23.47 -8.38 -29.19
N ARG A 361 22.47 -7.47 -29.12
CA ARG A 361 21.12 -7.82 -28.67
C ARG A 361 20.35 -8.61 -29.73
N LEU A 362 20.53 -8.27 -30.99
CA LEU A 362 19.95 -9.04 -32.11
C LEU A 362 20.48 -10.47 -32.11
N ARG A 363 21.80 -10.66 -31.99
CA ARG A 363 22.40 -12.00 -31.91
C ARG A 363 21.85 -12.79 -30.72
N ALA A 364 21.75 -12.16 -29.54
CA ALA A 364 21.18 -12.83 -28.37
C ALA A 364 19.71 -13.23 -28.57
N LEU A 365 18.93 -12.41 -29.27
CA LEU A 365 17.54 -12.72 -29.61
C LEU A 365 17.47 -13.91 -30.57
N GLU A 366 18.30 -13.94 -31.61
CA GLU A 366 18.35 -15.05 -32.60
C GLU A 366 18.76 -16.36 -31.92
N LEU A 367 19.79 -16.34 -31.08
CA LEU A 367 20.26 -17.53 -30.35
C LEU A 367 19.20 -18.07 -29.37
N SER A 368 18.37 -17.19 -28.81
CA SER A 368 17.29 -17.61 -27.89
C SER A 368 16.13 -18.32 -28.59
N GLY A 369 16.04 -18.25 -29.93
CA GLY A 369 14.93 -18.81 -30.74
C GLY A 369 13.58 -18.11 -30.51
N ARG A 370 13.52 -17.03 -29.70
CA ARG A 370 12.27 -16.32 -29.40
C ARG A 370 11.80 -15.48 -30.60
N LYS A 371 10.52 -15.59 -30.93
CA LYS A 371 9.88 -14.79 -31.98
C LYS A 371 9.31 -13.48 -31.50
N SER A 372 10.09 -12.72 -30.72
CA SER A 372 9.64 -11.42 -30.19
C SER A 372 9.60 -10.35 -31.27
N GLY A 373 8.54 -9.54 -31.27
CA GLY A 373 8.47 -8.25 -31.97
C GLY A 373 9.27 -7.19 -31.23
N VAL A 374 9.68 -6.16 -31.96
CA VAL A 374 10.40 -4.98 -31.42
C VAL A 374 9.42 -3.82 -31.34
N PHE A 375 9.18 -3.31 -30.16
CA PHE A 375 8.33 -2.14 -29.91
C PHE A 375 9.19 -1.04 -29.31
N GLY A 376 9.10 0.19 -29.78
CA GLY A 376 9.99 1.22 -29.29
C GLY A 376 9.50 2.65 -29.53
N LEU A 377 10.28 3.56 -28.99
CA LEU A 377 10.05 5.01 -29.12
C LEU A 377 11.39 5.73 -29.33
N ARG A 378 11.44 6.64 -30.31
CA ARG A 378 12.55 7.58 -30.46
C ARG A 378 12.44 8.65 -29.38
N LEU A 379 13.50 8.83 -28.63
CA LEU A 379 13.64 9.84 -27.59
C LEU A 379 14.19 11.14 -28.18
N LYS A 380 13.87 12.27 -27.57
CA LYS A 380 14.29 13.60 -28.06
C LYS A 380 15.68 13.96 -27.58
#